data_289b2b6974300388f68a6211cf2006da
#
_entry.id   289b2b6974300388f68a6211cf2006da
#
_cell.length_a   1.000
_cell.length_b   1.000
_cell.length_c   1.000
_cell.angle_alpha   90.00
_cell.angle_beta   90.00
_cell.angle_gamma   90.00
#
_symmetry.space_group_name_H-M   'P 1'
#
loop_
_entity.id
_entity.type
_entity.pdbx_description
1 polymer ?
#
loop_
_entity_poly.entity_id
_entity_poly.type
_entity_poly.pdbx_seq_one_letter_code
_entity_poly.pdbx_strand_id
1 'polypeptide(L)'
;MKLADLTGRLRRGNGTTPASEETSTRAAGDPILSCQGVDVAYDKVQILFGVDLEVAENEIIALLGTNGAGKSTLLKAISGLVDPIGGKIYFDGQDITHADAVQTARMGIIQVPGGKAVFPTLSVAEHFRAGTWLYAKEDPADVDARIQRVLDLFPRLRERWDQMAGNLSGGEQQQLALGMAFVARPRLLIIDELSLGLAPTIVEQLLEMVRQIHEQGCTIILVEQSVNVALTVAERAYFMEKGEVRFSGLTSELLERDDILRSVFLEGAASATGGTGGRTTTSAPRQAGSAQTGSTILEVRGLTKRFGGITAVNDVNLTLHEGEILGLIGPNGAGKTTIFDLISGLLPADGGRIMLRGIDVTDWGPDRRSAIGLGRSFQDARIFPSLTVAENIALGLERHLDTRDHLAALLALPAIIESERDVAYTVDDLIELMNLQAFRDKFVSELSTGSRRIVDLAMAIAHDPAVLILDEPSSGIAQRETEALGPLLKRIQSETNCAMLVIEHDMPLITSVSDQIIALELGSVVLQDVPENVVTDPRVVASYLGGDASVIQRSGAGSTGTSATTSSGRRRSSKGSGS
;
A
#
# COMPACT_ATOMS: atom_id res chain seq x y z
N MET A 1 -21.51 -2.70 -44.95
CA MET A 1 -20.20 -3.22 -45.38
C MET A 1 -20.08 -4.60 -44.76
N LYS A 2 -20.06 -5.65 -45.58
CA LYS A 2 -20.30 -7.03 -45.15
C LYS A 2 -19.06 -7.69 -44.59
N LEU A 3 -19.21 -8.48 -43.54
CA LEU A 3 -18.22 -9.24 -42.75
C LEU A 3 -17.46 -10.34 -43.55
N ALA A 4 -17.39 -10.27 -44.87
CA ALA A 4 -16.85 -11.34 -45.73
C ALA A 4 -15.40 -11.12 -46.23
N ASP A 5 -14.77 -9.98 -45.94
CA ASP A 5 -13.44 -9.64 -46.51
C ASP A 5 -12.24 -9.82 -45.58
N LEU A 6 -12.40 -10.42 -44.41
CA LEU A 6 -11.32 -10.57 -43.40
C LEU A 6 -10.67 -11.98 -43.37
N THR A 7 -11.14 -12.93 -44.17
CA THR A 7 -10.62 -14.33 -44.17
C THR A 7 -9.60 -14.65 -45.27
N GLY A 8 -9.20 -13.69 -46.10
CA GLY A 8 -8.41 -13.91 -47.31
C GLY A 8 -6.90 -13.71 -47.26
N ARG A 9 -6.29 -13.36 -46.10
CA ARG A 9 -4.86 -12.99 -46.04
C ARG A 9 -3.93 -13.82 -45.13
N LEU A 10 -4.34 -15.02 -44.72
CA LEU A 10 -3.50 -15.92 -43.93
C LEU A 10 -3.21 -17.24 -44.66
N ARG A 11 -2.60 -17.17 -45.83
CA ARG A 11 -1.96 -18.34 -46.46
C ARG A 11 -0.94 -17.88 -47.50
N ARG A 12 0.33 -17.72 -47.06
CA ARG A 12 1.58 -17.99 -47.76
C ARG A 12 2.75 -17.44 -46.96
N GLY A 13 3.45 -18.32 -46.27
CA GLY A 13 4.76 -18.06 -45.66
C GLY A 13 5.46 -19.39 -45.43
N ASN A 14 6.50 -19.60 -46.15
CA ASN A 14 7.32 -20.76 -46.40
C ASN A 14 7.72 -21.58 -45.16
N GLY A 15 7.83 -22.90 -45.42
CA GLY A 15 8.37 -23.86 -44.47
C GLY A 15 9.80 -23.53 -44.04
N THR A 16 9.94 -23.47 -42.76
CA THR A 16 11.17 -23.74 -42.03
C THR A 16 10.88 -24.94 -41.14
N THR A 17 11.67 -25.95 -41.27
CA THR A 17 11.74 -27.19 -40.50
C THR A 17 11.60 -26.86 -39.00
N PRO A 18 10.76 -27.58 -38.23
CA PRO A 18 10.74 -27.40 -36.79
C PRO A 18 12.08 -27.85 -36.23
N ALA A 19 12.78 -26.95 -35.55
CA ALA A 19 13.84 -27.30 -34.65
C ALA A 19 13.22 -28.25 -33.59
N SER A 20 13.88 -29.37 -33.39
CA SER A 20 13.55 -30.37 -32.38
C SER A 20 13.30 -29.69 -31.05
N GLU A 21 12.03 -29.73 -30.56
CA GLU A 21 11.68 -29.48 -29.19
C GLU A 21 12.46 -30.46 -28.31
N GLU A 22 13.57 -30.02 -27.75
CA GLU A 22 14.16 -30.63 -26.56
C GLU A 22 13.16 -30.39 -25.42
N THR A 23 12.21 -31.29 -25.27
CA THR A 23 11.42 -31.44 -24.06
C THR A 23 12.39 -31.90 -22.97
N SER A 24 13.01 -30.94 -22.29
CA SER A 24 13.73 -31.16 -21.05
C SER A 24 12.73 -31.62 -20.02
N THR A 25 12.61 -32.91 -19.77
CA THR A 25 11.84 -33.46 -18.67
C THR A 25 12.51 -33.06 -17.37
N ARG A 26 11.83 -32.28 -16.53
CA ARG A 26 12.26 -31.90 -15.19
C ARG A 26 12.69 -33.14 -14.39
N ALA A 27 13.88 -33.09 -13.76
CA ALA A 27 14.34 -34.13 -12.85
C ALA A 27 13.62 -34.01 -11.50
N ALA A 28 13.46 -35.12 -10.78
CA ALA A 28 12.88 -35.10 -9.43
C ALA A 28 13.81 -34.30 -8.51
N GLY A 29 13.30 -33.17 -7.97
CA GLY A 29 14.05 -32.23 -7.11
C GLY A 29 14.33 -30.88 -7.77
N ASP A 30 14.11 -30.71 -9.07
CA ASP A 30 14.23 -29.41 -9.73
C ASP A 30 13.07 -28.48 -9.35
N PRO A 31 13.28 -27.15 -9.30
CA PRO A 31 12.21 -26.20 -9.01
C PRO A 31 11.12 -26.23 -10.08
N ILE A 32 9.84 -26.02 -9.69
CA ILE A 32 8.73 -25.91 -10.65
C ILE A 32 8.83 -24.62 -11.48
N LEU A 33 9.32 -23.54 -10.85
CA LEU A 33 9.62 -22.26 -11.49
C LEU A 33 11.06 -21.89 -11.24
N SER A 34 11.79 -21.51 -12.29
CA SER A 34 13.16 -21.00 -12.21
C SER A 34 13.30 -19.77 -13.10
N CYS A 35 13.62 -18.64 -12.49
CA CYS A 35 14.04 -17.42 -13.16
C CYS A 35 15.56 -17.31 -13.05
N GLN A 36 16.26 -17.12 -14.16
CA GLN A 36 17.71 -17.12 -14.25
C GLN A 36 18.19 -15.82 -14.91
N GLY A 37 18.75 -14.92 -14.11
CA GLY A 37 19.30 -13.66 -14.57
C GLY A 37 18.29 -12.79 -15.32
N VAL A 38 17.02 -12.71 -14.85
CA VAL A 38 15.93 -12.06 -15.58
C VAL A 38 16.09 -10.55 -15.55
N ASP A 39 16.18 -9.96 -16.75
CA ASP A 39 16.19 -8.51 -16.98
C ASP A 39 14.88 -8.08 -17.64
N VAL A 40 14.27 -7.01 -17.14
CA VAL A 40 13.06 -6.43 -17.74
C VAL A 40 13.19 -4.91 -17.83
N ALA A 41 12.79 -4.34 -18.97
CA ALA A 41 12.72 -2.89 -19.16
C ALA A 41 11.38 -2.49 -19.78
N TYR A 42 10.91 -1.29 -19.43
CA TYR A 42 9.83 -0.60 -20.11
C TYR A 42 10.44 0.56 -20.91
N ASP A 43 10.31 0.50 -22.23
CA ASP A 43 10.95 1.42 -23.17
C ASP A 43 12.47 1.49 -22.94
N LYS A 44 12.95 2.57 -22.31
CA LYS A 44 14.38 2.81 -22.04
C LYS A 44 14.76 2.67 -20.55
N VAL A 45 13.79 2.32 -19.70
CA VAL A 45 14.00 2.23 -18.25
C VAL A 45 14.03 0.78 -17.84
N GLN A 46 15.19 0.28 -17.46
CA GLN A 46 15.32 -1.06 -16.89
C GLN A 46 14.79 -1.07 -15.46
N ILE A 47 13.99 -2.09 -15.14
CA ILE A 47 13.33 -2.26 -13.84
C ILE A 47 13.87 -3.47 -13.10
N LEU A 48 14.18 -4.57 -13.81
CA LEU A 48 14.77 -5.76 -13.21
C LEU A 48 16.20 -5.94 -13.73
N PHE A 49 17.09 -6.33 -12.83
CA PHE A 49 18.53 -6.46 -13.09
C PHE A 49 18.99 -7.84 -12.62
N GLY A 50 19.07 -8.80 -13.56
CA GLY A 50 19.61 -10.13 -13.33
C GLY A 50 18.92 -10.89 -12.20
N VAL A 51 17.58 -10.90 -12.17
CA VAL A 51 16.80 -11.51 -11.09
C VAL A 51 16.85 -13.03 -11.16
N ASP A 52 17.33 -13.66 -10.07
CA ASP A 52 17.26 -15.10 -9.84
C ASP A 52 16.18 -15.42 -8.80
N LEU A 53 15.26 -16.34 -9.15
CA LEU A 53 14.20 -16.80 -8.27
C LEU A 53 13.86 -18.26 -8.59
N GLU A 54 13.83 -19.12 -7.57
CA GLU A 54 13.43 -20.50 -7.68
C GLU A 54 12.30 -20.84 -6.71
N VAL A 55 11.33 -21.61 -7.19
CA VAL A 55 10.18 -22.07 -6.37
C VAL A 55 10.07 -23.57 -6.53
N ALA A 56 10.11 -24.30 -5.42
CA ALA A 56 9.90 -25.74 -5.41
C ALA A 56 8.41 -26.08 -5.65
N GLU A 57 8.15 -27.30 -6.10
CA GLU A 57 6.76 -27.76 -6.24
C GLU A 57 6.09 -27.87 -4.87
N ASN A 58 4.85 -27.42 -4.79
CA ASN A 58 4.08 -27.37 -3.55
C ASN A 58 4.76 -26.60 -2.41
N GLU A 59 5.38 -25.45 -2.75
CA GLU A 59 5.99 -24.51 -1.81
C GLU A 59 5.17 -23.20 -1.80
N ILE A 60 5.06 -22.54 -0.65
CA ILE A 60 4.63 -21.15 -0.54
C ILE A 60 5.85 -20.29 -0.31
N ILE A 61 6.15 -19.40 -1.25
CA ILE A 61 7.17 -18.38 -1.07
C ILE A 61 6.56 -16.99 -0.90
N ALA A 62 7.22 -16.17 -0.08
CA ALA A 62 6.94 -14.74 0.02
C ALA A 62 7.89 -13.93 -0.84
N LEU A 63 7.36 -13.03 -1.66
CA LEU A 63 8.14 -12.02 -2.37
C LEU A 63 7.91 -10.66 -1.71
N LEU A 64 8.88 -10.23 -0.93
CA LEU A 64 8.89 -9.01 -0.14
C LEU A 64 9.71 -7.92 -0.82
N GLY A 65 9.56 -6.68 -0.40
CA GLY A 65 10.36 -5.56 -0.88
C GLY A 65 9.58 -4.26 -0.90
N THR A 66 10.29 -3.15 -0.99
CA THR A 66 9.72 -1.80 -1.03
C THR A 66 8.85 -1.56 -2.26
N ASN A 67 8.05 -0.49 -2.23
CA ASN A 67 7.30 -0.04 -3.40
C ASN A 67 8.29 0.37 -4.50
N GLY A 68 8.02 -0.06 -5.74
CA GLY A 68 8.96 0.18 -6.86
C GLY A 68 10.15 -0.77 -6.93
N ALA A 69 10.28 -1.77 -6.03
CA ALA A 69 11.36 -2.77 -6.07
C ALA A 69 11.33 -3.70 -7.29
N GLY A 70 10.29 -3.64 -8.13
CA GLY A 70 10.17 -4.48 -9.32
C GLY A 70 9.33 -5.75 -9.14
N LYS A 71 8.72 -5.98 -7.96
CA LYS A 71 7.92 -7.18 -7.66
C LYS A 71 6.85 -7.46 -8.72
N SER A 72 5.94 -6.53 -8.94
CA SER A 72 4.86 -6.69 -9.94
C SER A 72 5.38 -6.81 -11.37
N THR A 73 6.57 -6.29 -11.68
CA THR A 73 7.23 -6.47 -12.99
C THR A 73 7.71 -7.91 -13.14
N LEU A 74 8.32 -8.50 -12.10
CA LEU A 74 8.72 -9.90 -12.11
C LEU A 74 7.51 -10.83 -12.28
N LEU A 75 6.41 -10.58 -11.55
CA LEU A 75 5.18 -11.36 -11.68
C LEU A 75 4.60 -11.28 -13.10
N LYS A 76 4.61 -10.10 -13.71
CA LYS A 76 4.16 -9.91 -15.10
C LYS A 76 5.05 -10.65 -16.09
N ALA A 77 6.36 -10.71 -15.87
CA ALA A 77 7.27 -11.48 -16.71
C ALA A 77 6.98 -12.99 -16.60
N ILE A 78 6.81 -13.52 -15.39
CA ILE A 78 6.44 -14.92 -15.15
C ILE A 78 5.08 -15.26 -15.79
N SER A 79 4.11 -14.34 -15.73
CA SER A 79 2.76 -14.54 -16.30
C SER A 79 2.68 -14.27 -17.80
N GLY A 80 3.78 -13.94 -18.48
CA GLY A 80 3.78 -13.67 -19.93
C GLY A 80 3.08 -12.38 -20.32
N LEU A 81 2.96 -11.40 -19.39
CA LEU A 81 2.38 -10.08 -19.62
C LEU A 81 3.44 -9.05 -20.03
N VAL A 82 4.72 -9.33 -19.78
CA VAL A 82 5.86 -8.49 -20.15
C VAL A 82 7.00 -9.40 -20.59
N ASP A 83 7.62 -9.09 -21.73
CA ASP A 83 8.75 -9.82 -22.28
C ASP A 83 10.05 -9.43 -21.59
N PRO A 84 10.83 -10.37 -21.04
CA PRO A 84 12.19 -10.10 -20.58
C PRO A 84 13.11 -9.66 -21.71
N ILE A 85 14.04 -8.73 -21.42
CA ILE A 85 15.10 -8.31 -22.37
C ILE A 85 16.37 -9.14 -22.21
N GLY A 86 16.48 -9.93 -21.13
CA GLY A 86 17.59 -10.84 -20.84
C GLY A 86 17.21 -11.89 -19.82
N GLY A 87 18.04 -12.91 -19.68
CA GLY A 87 17.79 -14.04 -18.80
C GLY A 87 16.82 -15.06 -19.35
N LYS A 88 16.38 -15.99 -18.50
CA LYS A 88 15.45 -17.06 -18.86
C LYS A 88 14.47 -17.37 -17.75
N ILE A 89 13.25 -17.78 -18.13
CA ILE A 89 12.21 -18.23 -17.20
C ILE A 89 11.80 -19.66 -17.62
N TYR A 90 11.89 -20.59 -16.67
CA TYR A 90 11.47 -21.97 -16.86
C TYR A 90 10.30 -22.31 -15.95
N PHE A 91 9.30 -22.99 -16.49
CA PHE A 91 8.19 -23.54 -15.72
C PHE A 91 8.04 -25.02 -16.05
N ASP A 92 8.11 -25.87 -15.03
CA ASP A 92 8.07 -27.34 -15.17
C ASP A 92 9.12 -27.88 -16.19
N GLY A 93 10.31 -27.27 -16.21
CA GLY A 93 11.40 -27.59 -17.12
C GLY A 93 11.24 -27.03 -18.54
N GLN A 94 10.13 -26.37 -18.88
CA GLN A 94 9.89 -25.74 -20.18
C GLN A 94 10.32 -24.27 -20.16
N ASP A 95 11.01 -23.83 -21.20
CA ASP A 95 11.36 -22.40 -21.39
C ASP A 95 10.10 -21.62 -21.75
N ILE A 96 9.67 -20.73 -20.84
CA ILE A 96 8.50 -19.85 -21.01
C ILE A 96 8.89 -18.38 -21.15
N THR A 97 10.15 -18.07 -21.38
CA THR A 97 10.70 -16.70 -21.39
C THR A 97 9.89 -15.75 -22.27
N HIS A 98 9.45 -16.22 -23.43
CA HIS A 98 8.67 -15.45 -24.41
C HIS A 98 7.25 -16.00 -24.61
N ALA A 99 6.76 -16.81 -23.66
CA ALA A 99 5.38 -17.30 -23.71
C ALA A 99 4.40 -16.17 -23.42
N ASP A 100 3.29 -16.12 -24.16
CA ASP A 100 2.24 -15.15 -23.89
C ASP A 100 1.36 -15.56 -22.68
N ALA A 101 0.56 -14.62 -22.16
CA ALA A 101 -0.28 -14.84 -20.99
C ALA A 101 -1.33 -15.96 -21.16
N VAL A 102 -1.74 -16.27 -22.38
CA VAL A 102 -2.67 -17.37 -22.66
C VAL A 102 -1.96 -18.72 -22.58
N GLN A 103 -0.71 -18.78 -23.05
CA GLN A 103 0.13 -19.97 -22.96
C GLN A 103 0.47 -20.29 -21.50
N THR A 104 0.94 -19.30 -20.73
CA THR A 104 1.28 -19.47 -19.32
C THR A 104 0.05 -19.88 -18.49
N ALA A 105 -1.13 -19.27 -18.74
CA ALA A 105 -2.38 -19.65 -18.09
C ALA A 105 -2.79 -21.11 -18.41
N ARG A 106 -2.61 -21.58 -19.67
CA ARG A 106 -2.87 -22.97 -20.05
C ARG A 106 -1.90 -23.97 -19.41
N MET A 107 -0.71 -23.54 -19.05
CA MET A 107 0.25 -24.36 -18.31
C MET A 107 -0.09 -24.41 -16.82
N GLY A 108 -1.05 -23.63 -16.36
CA GLY A 108 -1.51 -23.59 -14.96
C GLY A 108 -0.90 -22.48 -14.13
N ILE A 109 -0.32 -21.43 -14.75
CA ILE A 109 0.13 -20.22 -14.05
C ILE A 109 -1.02 -19.24 -14.01
N ILE A 110 -1.55 -18.95 -12.81
CA ILE A 110 -2.66 -18.00 -12.60
C ILE A 110 -2.17 -16.87 -11.72
N GLN A 111 -2.43 -15.63 -12.14
CA GLN A 111 -2.12 -14.45 -11.35
C GLN A 111 -3.41 -13.78 -10.86
N VAL A 112 -3.49 -13.52 -9.55
CA VAL A 112 -4.47 -12.64 -8.92
C VAL A 112 -3.78 -11.29 -8.72
N PRO A 113 -4.11 -10.26 -9.51
CA PRO A 113 -3.48 -8.96 -9.40
C PRO A 113 -3.95 -8.22 -8.14
N GLY A 114 -3.09 -7.36 -7.59
CA GLY A 114 -3.44 -6.49 -6.49
C GLY A 114 -4.51 -5.45 -6.84
N GLY A 115 -5.29 -5.03 -5.87
CA GLY A 115 -6.31 -4.01 -6.03
C GLY A 115 -7.59 -4.52 -6.70
N LYS A 116 -7.99 -3.93 -7.84
CA LYS A 116 -9.26 -4.29 -8.52
C LYS A 116 -9.11 -5.52 -9.41
N ALA A 117 -9.10 -6.70 -8.81
CA ALA A 117 -8.98 -7.99 -9.51
C ALA A 117 -10.30 -8.52 -10.12
N VAL A 118 -11.34 -7.69 -10.19
CA VAL A 118 -12.67 -8.06 -10.69
C VAL A 118 -13.14 -7.13 -11.80
N PHE A 119 -14.05 -7.63 -12.66
CA PHE A 119 -14.72 -6.83 -13.69
C PHE A 119 -15.96 -6.15 -13.08
N PRO A 120 -15.96 -4.83 -12.86
CA PRO A 120 -17.02 -4.15 -12.08
C PRO A 120 -18.44 -4.33 -12.65
N THR A 121 -18.54 -4.55 -13.95
CA THR A 121 -19.81 -4.68 -14.70
C THR A 121 -20.34 -6.11 -14.79
N LEU A 122 -19.58 -7.11 -14.37
CA LEU A 122 -20.02 -8.49 -14.31
C LEU A 122 -20.56 -8.83 -12.92
N SER A 123 -21.58 -9.70 -12.84
CA SER A 123 -22.05 -10.26 -11.58
C SER A 123 -21.08 -11.31 -11.02
N VAL A 124 -21.25 -11.71 -9.77
CA VAL A 124 -20.48 -12.80 -9.15
C VAL A 124 -20.61 -14.07 -9.98
N ALA A 125 -21.84 -14.43 -10.39
CA ALA A 125 -22.12 -15.58 -11.25
C ALA A 125 -21.37 -15.53 -12.58
N GLU A 126 -21.35 -14.37 -13.23
CA GLU A 126 -20.68 -14.18 -14.51
C GLU A 126 -19.17 -14.27 -14.38
N HIS A 127 -18.58 -13.83 -13.24
CA HIS A 127 -17.17 -14.01 -12.96
C HIS A 127 -16.77 -15.48 -12.92
N PHE A 128 -17.50 -16.31 -12.18
CA PHE A 128 -17.23 -17.75 -12.15
C PHE A 128 -17.39 -18.38 -13.53
N ARG A 129 -18.42 -17.98 -14.29
CA ARG A 129 -18.61 -18.46 -15.66
C ARG A 129 -17.47 -18.03 -16.58
N ALA A 130 -16.98 -16.78 -16.47
CA ALA A 130 -15.85 -16.29 -17.25
C ALA A 130 -14.55 -17.01 -16.86
N GLY A 131 -14.31 -17.26 -15.57
CA GLY A 131 -13.13 -17.97 -15.06
C GLY A 131 -13.05 -19.43 -15.49
N THR A 132 -14.17 -20.05 -15.85
CA THR A 132 -14.21 -21.47 -16.24
C THR A 132 -14.03 -21.73 -17.73
N TRP A 133 -13.92 -20.71 -18.58
CA TRP A 133 -13.78 -20.89 -20.03
C TRP A 133 -12.54 -21.70 -20.45
N LEU A 134 -11.44 -21.60 -19.72
CA LEU A 134 -10.21 -22.39 -19.96
C LEU A 134 -10.44 -23.88 -19.70
N TYR A 135 -11.43 -24.22 -18.89
CA TYR A 135 -11.75 -25.55 -18.40
C TYR A 135 -13.05 -26.11 -19.04
N ALA A 136 -13.49 -25.53 -20.14
CA ALA A 136 -14.71 -25.92 -20.84
C ALA A 136 -14.74 -27.40 -21.30
N LYS A 137 -13.61 -28.11 -21.23
CA LYS A 137 -13.48 -29.54 -21.52
C LYS A 137 -13.57 -30.45 -20.29
N GLU A 138 -13.58 -29.87 -19.08
CA GLU A 138 -13.75 -30.62 -17.83
C GLU A 138 -15.22 -30.98 -17.61
N ASP A 139 -15.46 -31.94 -16.70
CA ASP A 139 -16.83 -32.28 -16.30
C ASP A 139 -17.48 -31.06 -15.62
N PRO A 140 -18.61 -30.56 -16.10
CA PRO A 140 -19.33 -29.46 -15.48
C PRO A 140 -19.64 -29.69 -14.00
N ALA A 141 -19.91 -30.94 -13.58
CA ALA A 141 -20.20 -31.29 -12.20
C ALA A 141 -18.99 -31.05 -11.27
N ASP A 142 -17.76 -31.27 -11.76
CA ASP A 142 -16.53 -30.96 -11.01
C ASP A 142 -16.31 -29.45 -10.85
N VAL A 143 -16.60 -28.69 -11.90
CA VAL A 143 -16.53 -27.24 -11.88
C VAL A 143 -17.53 -26.67 -10.89
N ASP A 144 -18.79 -27.13 -10.95
CA ASP A 144 -19.84 -26.72 -10.02
C ASP A 144 -19.50 -27.06 -8.56
N ALA A 145 -18.94 -28.24 -8.32
CA ALA A 145 -18.51 -28.64 -6.98
C ALA A 145 -17.42 -27.71 -6.42
N ARG A 146 -16.48 -27.25 -7.25
CA ARG A 146 -15.45 -26.26 -6.86
C ARG A 146 -16.06 -24.89 -6.55
N ILE A 147 -16.99 -24.44 -7.37
CA ILE A 147 -17.71 -23.17 -7.13
C ILE A 147 -18.48 -23.27 -5.80
N GLN A 148 -19.16 -24.38 -5.53
CA GLN A 148 -19.86 -24.57 -4.25
C GLN A 148 -18.92 -24.50 -3.06
N ARG A 149 -17.73 -25.09 -3.13
CA ARG A 149 -16.72 -24.99 -2.05
C ARG A 149 -16.31 -23.54 -1.80
N VAL A 150 -16.08 -22.73 -2.85
CA VAL A 150 -15.81 -21.30 -2.71
C VAL A 150 -16.96 -20.58 -1.99
N LEU A 151 -18.21 -20.88 -2.39
CA LEU A 151 -19.39 -20.26 -1.79
C LEU A 151 -19.64 -20.73 -0.35
N ASP A 152 -19.15 -21.92 0.05
CA ASP A 152 -19.20 -22.39 1.41
C ASP A 152 -18.18 -21.67 2.30
N LEU A 153 -17.00 -21.36 1.75
CA LEU A 153 -15.96 -20.56 2.42
C LEU A 153 -16.31 -19.07 2.51
N PHE A 154 -16.96 -18.55 1.48
CA PHE A 154 -17.37 -17.15 1.37
C PHE A 154 -18.88 -17.02 1.21
N PRO A 155 -19.70 -17.25 2.26
CA PRO A 155 -21.17 -17.22 2.18
C PRO A 155 -21.72 -15.91 1.62
N ARG A 156 -21.02 -14.79 1.83
CA ARG A 156 -21.40 -13.48 1.29
C ARG A 156 -21.44 -13.45 -0.23
N LEU A 157 -20.56 -14.18 -0.91
CA LEU A 157 -20.61 -14.28 -2.38
C LEU A 157 -21.85 -15.03 -2.85
N ARG A 158 -22.33 -16.03 -2.09
CA ARG A 158 -23.59 -16.74 -2.35
C ARG A 158 -24.80 -15.81 -2.21
N GLU A 159 -24.84 -15.01 -1.13
CA GLU A 159 -25.92 -14.03 -0.89
C GLU A 159 -25.99 -12.97 -2.00
N ARG A 160 -24.85 -12.69 -2.64
CA ARG A 160 -24.69 -11.65 -3.66
C ARG A 160 -24.44 -12.20 -5.06
N TRP A 161 -24.88 -13.44 -5.32
CA TRP A 161 -24.60 -14.19 -6.55
C TRP A 161 -24.90 -13.42 -7.84
N ASP A 162 -26.03 -12.70 -7.88
CA ASP A 162 -26.46 -11.91 -9.03
C ASP A 162 -26.05 -10.42 -8.95
N GLN A 163 -25.31 -10.04 -7.89
CA GLN A 163 -24.87 -8.65 -7.73
C GLN A 163 -23.63 -8.38 -8.58
N MET A 164 -23.57 -7.18 -9.20
CA MET A 164 -22.39 -6.71 -9.92
C MET A 164 -21.20 -6.58 -8.97
N ALA A 165 -20.02 -7.04 -9.39
CA ALA A 165 -18.82 -7.03 -8.56
C ALA A 165 -18.35 -5.62 -8.19
N GLY A 166 -18.65 -4.60 -9.01
CA GLY A 166 -18.38 -3.21 -8.68
C GLY A 166 -19.11 -2.68 -7.43
N ASN A 167 -20.19 -3.36 -7.01
CA ASN A 167 -20.99 -3.01 -5.83
C ASN A 167 -20.62 -3.85 -4.59
N LEU A 168 -19.63 -4.74 -4.68
CA LEU A 168 -19.09 -5.49 -3.58
C LEU A 168 -18.10 -4.62 -2.79
N SER A 169 -17.95 -4.88 -1.48
CA SER A 169 -16.84 -4.32 -0.71
C SER A 169 -15.49 -4.80 -1.24
N GLY A 170 -14.40 -4.08 -0.96
CA GLY A 170 -13.06 -4.47 -1.39
C GLY A 170 -12.68 -5.89 -0.94
N GLY A 171 -13.03 -6.29 0.28
CA GLY A 171 -12.81 -7.64 0.78
C GLY A 171 -13.61 -8.70 0.03
N GLU A 172 -14.89 -8.44 -0.31
CA GLU A 172 -15.70 -9.35 -1.12
C GLU A 172 -15.19 -9.46 -2.57
N GLN A 173 -14.67 -8.36 -3.14
CA GLN A 173 -14.01 -8.40 -4.44
C GLN A 173 -12.76 -9.29 -4.43
N GLN A 174 -11.96 -9.21 -3.36
CA GLN A 174 -10.76 -10.03 -3.20
C GLN A 174 -11.12 -11.51 -2.96
N GLN A 175 -12.17 -11.79 -2.17
CA GLN A 175 -12.72 -13.13 -2.02
C GLN A 175 -13.19 -13.72 -3.36
N LEU A 176 -13.84 -12.91 -4.20
CA LEU A 176 -14.26 -13.33 -5.54
C LEU A 176 -13.08 -13.65 -6.45
N ALA A 177 -12.05 -12.78 -6.47
CA ALA A 177 -10.86 -12.97 -7.29
C ALA A 177 -10.08 -14.24 -6.88
N LEU A 178 -9.88 -14.45 -5.57
CA LEU A 178 -9.22 -15.66 -5.07
C LEU A 178 -10.07 -16.91 -5.29
N GLY A 179 -11.41 -16.81 -5.15
CA GLY A 179 -12.34 -17.88 -5.45
C GLY A 179 -12.28 -18.32 -6.92
N MET A 180 -12.16 -17.37 -7.86
CA MET A 180 -11.95 -17.68 -9.28
C MET A 180 -10.64 -18.44 -9.50
N ALA A 181 -9.55 -18.01 -8.85
CA ALA A 181 -8.27 -18.71 -8.91
C ALA A 181 -8.37 -20.14 -8.35
N PHE A 182 -9.09 -20.34 -7.23
CA PHE A 182 -9.34 -21.68 -6.68
C PHE A 182 -10.06 -22.61 -7.66
N VAL A 183 -11.10 -22.11 -8.32
CA VAL A 183 -11.86 -22.88 -9.32
C VAL A 183 -10.99 -23.32 -10.49
N ALA A 184 -10.00 -22.51 -10.83
CA ALA A 184 -9.06 -22.74 -11.93
C ALA A 184 -8.04 -23.87 -11.67
N ARG A 185 -7.86 -24.37 -10.45
CA ARG A 185 -6.84 -25.38 -10.07
C ARG A 185 -5.44 -25.05 -10.61
N PRO A 186 -4.85 -23.91 -10.24
CA PRO A 186 -3.53 -23.55 -10.72
C PRO A 186 -2.46 -24.52 -10.24
N ARG A 187 -1.42 -24.72 -11.03
CA ARG A 187 -0.17 -25.37 -10.59
C ARG A 187 0.74 -24.35 -9.88
N LEU A 188 0.70 -23.11 -10.36
CA LEU A 188 1.35 -21.95 -9.74
C LEU A 188 0.34 -20.81 -9.62
N LEU A 189 0.07 -20.39 -8.39
CA LEU A 189 -0.76 -19.25 -8.08
C LEU A 189 0.11 -18.09 -7.63
N ILE A 190 -0.01 -16.96 -8.32
CA ILE A 190 0.67 -15.72 -8.00
C ILE A 190 -0.35 -14.77 -7.43
N ILE A 191 -0.12 -14.28 -6.19
CA ILE A 191 -1.03 -13.37 -5.50
C ILE A 191 -0.29 -12.06 -5.21
N ASP A 192 -0.77 -10.95 -5.76
CA ASP A 192 -0.18 -9.63 -5.57
C ASP A 192 -1.03 -8.83 -4.57
N GLU A 193 -0.44 -8.46 -3.41
CA GLU A 193 -1.03 -7.60 -2.38
C GLU A 193 -2.43 -8.04 -1.88
N LEU A 194 -2.52 -9.25 -1.30
CA LEU A 194 -3.77 -9.83 -0.80
C LEU A 194 -4.42 -9.00 0.31
N SER A 195 -3.60 -8.42 1.19
CA SER A 195 -4.04 -7.78 2.44
C SER A 195 -4.32 -6.27 2.32
N LEU A 196 -4.02 -5.65 1.17
CA LEU A 196 -4.05 -4.20 1.00
C LEU A 196 -5.43 -3.60 1.27
N GLY A 197 -5.51 -2.73 2.27
CA GLY A 197 -6.74 -1.99 2.61
C GLY A 197 -7.87 -2.82 3.21
N LEU A 198 -7.62 -4.08 3.63
CA LEU A 198 -8.63 -4.98 4.17
C LEU A 198 -8.60 -5.05 5.70
N ALA A 199 -9.77 -5.33 6.29
CA ALA A 199 -9.87 -5.59 7.72
C ALA A 199 -9.16 -6.91 8.09
N PRO A 200 -8.51 -7.00 9.26
CA PRO A 200 -7.75 -8.18 9.68
C PRO A 200 -8.53 -9.50 9.59
N THR A 201 -9.82 -9.48 9.96
CA THR A 201 -10.70 -10.66 9.88
C THR A 201 -10.93 -11.15 8.45
N ILE A 202 -10.91 -10.26 7.47
CA ILE A 202 -11.01 -10.63 6.05
C ILE A 202 -9.68 -11.20 5.58
N VAL A 203 -8.56 -10.62 6.01
CA VAL A 203 -7.21 -11.12 5.68
C VAL A 203 -7.05 -12.56 6.20
N GLU A 204 -7.48 -12.86 7.43
CA GLU A 204 -7.45 -14.22 7.98
C GLU A 204 -8.25 -15.22 7.14
N GLN A 205 -9.46 -14.84 6.67
CA GLN A 205 -10.28 -15.68 5.80
C GLN A 205 -9.61 -15.93 4.44
N LEU A 206 -8.96 -14.91 3.88
CA LEU A 206 -8.23 -15.03 2.62
C LEU A 206 -6.99 -15.93 2.77
N LEU A 207 -6.25 -15.79 3.87
CA LEU A 207 -5.09 -16.66 4.17
C LEU A 207 -5.51 -18.11 4.38
N GLU A 208 -6.67 -18.35 4.99
CA GLU A 208 -7.22 -19.71 5.12
C GLU A 208 -7.51 -20.33 3.74
N MET A 209 -8.08 -19.55 2.81
CA MET A 209 -8.27 -20.00 1.42
C MET A 209 -6.92 -20.28 0.73
N VAL A 210 -5.90 -19.43 0.95
CA VAL A 210 -4.55 -19.66 0.40
C VAL A 210 -3.98 -21.00 0.89
N ARG A 211 -4.12 -21.32 2.19
CA ARG A 211 -3.71 -22.62 2.75
C ARG A 211 -4.45 -23.78 2.09
N GLN A 212 -5.77 -23.67 1.93
CA GLN A 212 -6.57 -24.71 1.28
C GLN A 212 -6.20 -24.93 -0.19
N ILE A 213 -5.85 -23.85 -0.92
CA ILE A 213 -5.32 -23.97 -2.29
C ILE A 213 -3.98 -24.70 -2.28
N HIS A 214 -3.10 -24.37 -1.34
CA HIS A 214 -1.80 -25.03 -1.19
C HIS A 214 -1.94 -26.53 -0.82
N GLU A 215 -2.82 -26.89 0.10
CA GLU A 215 -3.09 -28.26 0.50
C GLU A 215 -3.57 -29.14 -0.68
N GLN A 216 -4.11 -28.55 -1.73
CA GLN A 216 -4.47 -29.24 -2.98
C GLN A 216 -3.27 -29.45 -3.93
N GLY A 217 -2.05 -29.12 -3.50
CA GLY A 217 -0.82 -29.30 -4.26
C GLY A 217 -0.47 -28.10 -5.15
N CYS A 218 -1.03 -26.91 -4.89
CA CYS A 218 -0.70 -25.69 -5.63
C CYS A 218 0.55 -25.03 -5.05
N THR A 219 1.50 -24.68 -5.91
CA THR A 219 2.64 -23.82 -5.58
C THR A 219 2.19 -22.36 -5.53
N ILE A 220 2.65 -21.57 -4.56
CA ILE A 220 2.16 -20.20 -4.37
C ILE A 220 3.31 -19.20 -4.26
N ILE A 221 3.23 -18.10 -5.01
CA ILE A 221 4.04 -16.89 -4.81
C ILE A 221 3.13 -15.83 -4.22
N LEU A 222 3.37 -15.47 -2.96
CA LEU A 222 2.63 -14.43 -2.25
C LEU A 222 3.46 -13.15 -2.20
N VAL A 223 2.98 -12.09 -2.86
CA VAL A 223 3.58 -10.76 -2.76
C VAL A 223 2.81 -9.96 -1.74
N GLU A 224 3.51 -9.50 -0.72
CA GLU A 224 2.93 -8.71 0.36
C GLU A 224 3.82 -7.55 0.75
N GLN A 225 3.19 -6.47 1.18
CA GLN A 225 3.88 -5.36 1.84
C GLN A 225 4.02 -5.62 3.34
N SER A 226 3.03 -6.30 3.92
CA SER A 226 3.07 -6.72 5.32
C SER A 226 3.90 -7.99 5.46
N VAL A 227 5.11 -7.84 6.00
CA VAL A 227 6.01 -8.96 6.30
C VAL A 227 5.29 -10.01 7.16
N ASN A 228 4.49 -9.57 8.14
CA ASN A 228 3.75 -10.46 9.05
C ASN A 228 2.79 -11.38 8.32
N VAL A 229 1.99 -10.83 7.40
CA VAL A 229 1.03 -11.61 6.61
C VAL A 229 1.78 -12.66 5.79
N ALA A 230 2.86 -12.26 5.14
CA ALA A 230 3.68 -13.15 4.33
C ALA A 230 4.31 -14.28 5.16
N LEU A 231 4.89 -13.96 6.33
CA LEU A 231 5.57 -14.92 7.20
C LEU A 231 4.63 -15.90 7.91
N THR A 232 3.33 -15.63 7.99
CA THR A 232 2.35 -16.57 8.59
C THR A 232 2.05 -17.78 7.70
N VAL A 233 2.32 -17.70 6.40
CA VAL A 233 1.98 -18.75 5.44
C VAL A 233 3.15 -19.23 4.60
N ALA A 234 4.18 -18.38 4.38
CA ALA A 234 5.32 -18.74 3.53
C ALA A 234 6.45 -19.39 4.33
N GLU A 235 7.06 -20.42 3.77
CA GLU A 235 8.20 -21.14 4.37
C GLU A 235 9.52 -20.45 4.04
N ARG A 236 9.62 -19.84 2.84
CA ARG A 236 10.79 -19.14 2.33
C ARG A 236 10.42 -17.76 1.79
N ALA A 237 11.33 -16.81 1.95
CA ALA A 237 11.12 -15.44 1.48
C ALA A 237 12.25 -14.98 0.55
N TYR A 238 11.86 -14.20 -0.44
CA TYR A 238 12.76 -13.39 -1.26
C TYR A 238 12.52 -11.93 -0.95
N PHE A 239 13.60 -11.18 -0.79
CA PHE A 239 13.52 -9.73 -0.62
C PHE A 239 14.12 -9.03 -1.82
N MET A 240 13.30 -8.20 -2.49
CA MET A 240 13.69 -7.40 -3.65
C MET A 240 13.89 -5.94 -3.28
N GLU A 241 14.95 -5.36 -3.84
CA GLU A 241 15.24 -3.93 -3.75
C GLU A 241 15.82 -3.43 -5.07
N LYS A 242 15.31 -2.32 -5.60
CA LYS A 242 15.80 -1.66 -6.83
C LYS A 242 15.97 -2.60 -8.02
N GLY A 243 15.09 -3.59 -8.15
CA GLY A 243 15.08 -4.53 -9.27
C GLY A 243 16.00 -5.74 -9.10
N GLU A 244 16.63 -5.94 -7.94
CA GLU A 244 17.50 -7.06 -7.62
C GLU A 244 16.98 -7.85 -6.43
N VAL A 245 17.31 -9.15 -6.34
CA VAL A 245 17.08 -9.94 -5.12
C VAL A 245 18.25 -9.74 -4.18
N ARG A 246 17.98 -9.18 -2.99
CA ARG A 246 18.99 -8.92 -1.95
C ARG A 246 19.10 -10.04 -0.92
N PHE A 247 18.04 -10.80 -0.74
CA PHE A 247 17.98 -11.91 0.21
C PHE A 247 17.09 -13.01 -0.35
N SER A 248 17.49 -14.27 -0.11
CA SER A 248 16.63 -15.44 -0.26
C SER A 248 16.97 -16.44 0.84
N GLY A 249 15.97 -16.93 1.57
CA GLY A 249 16.19 -17.86 2.67
C GLY A 249 14.89 -18.24 3.37
N LEU A 250 14.99 -19.02 4.44
CA LEU A 250 13.85 -19.39 5.26
C LEU A 250 13.26 -18.14 5.94
N THR A 251 11.94 -18.14 6.11
CA THR A 251 11.25 -17.04 6.82
C THR A 251 11.72 -16.90 8.27
N SER A 252 12.10 -18.00 8.92
CA SER A 252 12.72 -17.98 10.25
C SER A 252 14.07 -17.25 10.29
N GLU A 253 14.90 -17.42 9.24
CA GLU A 253 16.20 -16.75 9.12
C GLU A 253 16.02 -15.24 8.87
N LEU A 254 14.99 -14.86 8.11
CA LEU A 254 14.67 -13.47 7.87
C LEU A 254 14.30 -12.75 9.17
N LEU A 255 13.58 -13.44 10.08
CA LEU A 255 13.20 -12.88 11.39
C LEU A 255 14.39 -12.66 12.34
N GLU A 256 15.51 -13.38 12.14
CA GLU A 256 16.75 -13.20 12.91
C GLU A 256 17.65 -12.10 12.32
N ARG A 257 17.37 -11.61 11.12
CA ARG A 257 18.15 -10.61 10.39
C ARG A 257 17.59 -9.21 10.60
N ASP A 258 17.86 -8.63 11.78
CA ASP A 258 17.51 -7.25 12.13
C ASP A 258 18.00 -6.23 11.10
N ASP A 259 19.13 -6.50 10.42
CA ASP A 259 19.68 -5.66 9.36
C ASP A 259 18.79 -5.63 8.12
N ILE A 260 18.26 -6.79 7.69
CA ILE A 260 17.35 -6.89 6.55
C ILE A 260 15.96 -6.36 6.94
N LEU A 261 15.47 -6.73 8.11
CA LEU A 261 14.21 -6.21 8.62
C LEU A 261 14.24 -4.69 8.77
N ARG A 262 15.36 -4.12 9.26
CA ARG A 262 15.57 -2.67 9.28
C ARG A 262 15.71 -2.09 7.89
N SER A 263 16.35 -2.77 6.94
CA SER A 263 16.41 -2.28 5.56
C SER A 263 15.05 -2.26 4.90
N VAL A 264 14.21 -3.26 5.14
CA VAL A 264 12.79 -3.24 4.71
C VAL A 264 12.06 -2.00 5.25
N PHE A 265 12.41 -1.56 6.50
CA PHE A 265 11.78 -0.42 7.14
C PHE A 265 12.55 0.90 7.00
N LEU A 266 13.89 0.90 6.89
CA LEU A 266 14.73 2.07 7.09
C LEU A 266 15.56 2.50 5.87
N GLU A 267 15.84 1.65 4.87
CA GLU A 267 16.74 2.02 3.75
C GLU A 267 16.16 3.07 2.80
N GLY A 268 14.88 3.30 2.82
CA GLY A 268 14.37 4.54 2.26
C GLY A 268 14.98 5.79 2.94
N ALA A 269 15.38 5.75 4.22
CA ALA A 269 15.94 6.90 4.94
C ALA A 269 17.46 7.11 4.68
N ALA A 270 18.23 6.05 4.40
CA ALA A 270 19.69 6.14 4.21
C ALA A 270 20.10 6.56 2.78
N SER A 271 19.24 6.37 1.78
CA SER A 271 19.55 6.75 0.39
C SER A 271 19.51 8.27 0.14
N ALA A 272 18.95 9.05 1.05
CA ALA A 272 18.91 10.51 0.95
C ALA A 272 20.27 11.19 1.31
N THR A 273 21.25 10.43 1.85
CA THR A 273 22.56 10.97 2.24
C THR A 273 23.73 10.55 1.35
N GLY A 274 23.50 9.76 0.30
CA GLY A 274 24.55 9.21 -0.58
C GLY A 274 24.57 9.79 -2.00
N GLY A 275 24.73 11.08 -2.16
CA GLY A 275 24.89 11.75 -3.46
C GLY A 275 25.93 12.85 -3.42
N THR A 276 27.14 12.56 -3.91
CA THR A 276 28.24 13.43 -4.35
C THR A 276 28.90 14.36 -3.32
N GLY A 277 30.18 14.09 -3.13
CA GLY A 277 31.11 14.85 -2.30
C GLY A 277 31.05 16.36 -2.46
N GLY A 278 30.99 17.03 -1.32
CA GLY A 278 31.17 18.46 -1.22
C GLY A 278 30.90 18.98 0.18
N ARG A 279 31.97 19.09 0.97
CA ARG A 279 32.10 19.89 2.20
C ARG A 279 31.15 19.56 3.36
N THR A 280 31.71 18.79 4.29
CA THR A 280 31.36 18.77 5.70
C THR A 280 31.20 20.18 6.28
N THR A 281 29.95 20.60 6.45
CA THR A 281 29.62 21.53 7.53
C THR A 281 29.04 20.67 8.65
N THR A 282 29.82 20.49 9.69
CA THR A 282 29.39 19.97 10.98
C THR A 282 28.20 20.78 11.48
N SER A 283 26.99 20.30 11.22
CA SER A 283 25.82 20.72 11.99
C SER A 283 25.90 20.00 13.35
N ALA A 284 26.02 20.80 14.40
CA ALA A 284 25.97 20.34 15.75
C ALA A 284 24.71 19.48 16.03
N PRO A 285 24.77 18.49 16.95
CA PRO A 285 23.61 17.72 17.33
C PRO A 285 22.51 18.67 17.82
N ARG A 286 21.34 18.63 17.18
CA ARG A 286 20.15 19.32 17.69
C ARG A 286 19.88 18.75 19.08
N GLN A 287 20.04 19.58 20.08
CA GLN A 287 19.70 19.25 21.46
C GLN A 287 18.23 18.91 21.56
N ALA A 288 17.91 17.74 22.09
CA ALA A 288 16.59 17.39 22.57
C ALA A 288 16.12 18.48 23.53
N GLY A 289 15.09 19.26 23.15
CA GLY A 289 14.54 20.30 24.03
C GLY A 289 14.36 21.68 23.41
N SER A 290 14.12 21.83 22.09
CA SER A 290 13.52 23.09 21.61
C SER A 290 12.01 23.05 21.91
N ALA A 291 11.59 23.83 22.91
CA ALA A 291 10.19 24.08 23.22
C ALA A 291 9.43 24.40 21.93
N GLN A 292 8.34 23.67 21.69
CA GLN A 292 7.38 23.95 20.64
C GLN A 292 6.94 25.40 20.79
N THR A 293 7.32 26.27 19.85
CA THR A 293 7.09 27.72 19.93
C THR A 293 5.77 28.13 19.28
N GLY A 294 5.01 27.19 18.66
CA GLY A 294 3.74 27.44 18.01
C GLY A 294 2.55 27.31 18.96
N SER A 295 1.47 28.08 18.72
CA SER A 295 0.21 27.88 19.43
C SER A 295 -0.43 26.53 19.00
N THR A 296 -1.16 25.89 19.94
CA THR A 296 -1.90 24.66 19.62
C THR A 296 -3.04 24.99 18.67
N ILE A 297 -3.03 24.37 17.47
CA ILE A 297 -4.03 24.59 16.44
C ILE A 297 -5.08 23.46 16.38
N LEU A 298 -4.67 22.21 16.61
CA LEU A 298 -5.53 21.05 16.71
C LEU A 298 -5.18 20.27 17.98
N GLU A 299 -6.20 19.97 18.78
CA GLU A 299 -6.05 19.14 19.97
C GLU A 299 -7.14 18.08 20.00
N VAL A 300 -6.74 16.83 20.18
CA VAL A 300 -7.62 15.67 20.31
C VAL A 300 -7.37 15.04 21.67
N ARG A 301 -8.43 14.82 22.43
CA ARG A 301 -8.38 14.25 23.78
C ARG A 301 -9.33 13.08 23.94
N GLY A 302 -8.81 11.92 24.30
CA GLY A 302 -9.59 10.73 24.62
C GLY A 302 -10.43 10.20 23.48
N LEU A 303 -10.00 10.42 22.21
CA LEU A 303 -10.79 10.09 21.02
C LEU A 303 -11.04 8.59 20.96
N THR A 304 -12.30 8.21 20.85
CA THR A 304 -12.73 6.79 20.85
C THR A 304 -13.76 6.56 19.77
N LYS A 305 -13.60 5.42 19.04
CA LYS A 305 -14.57 4.95 18.03
C LYS A 305 -14.69 3.44 18.04
N ARG A 306 -15.95 2.97 18.02
CA ARG A 306 -16.29 1.54 17.98
C ARG A 306 -17.18 1.23 16.79
N PHE A 307 -16.92 0.11 16.15
CA PHE A 307 -17.75 -0.44 15.08
C PHE A 307 -18.23 -1.83 15.51
N GLY A 308 -19.49 -1.95 15.89
CA GLY A 308 -20.02 -3.21 16.45
C GLY A 308 -19.21 -3.64 17.67
N GLY A 309 -18.57 -4.81 17.63
CA GLY A 309 -17.73 -5.36 18.69
C GLY A 309 -16.26 -4.92 18.68
N ILE A 310 -15.82 -4.14 17.67
CA ILE A 310 -14.40 -3.76 17.47
C ILE A 310 -14.20 -2.32 17.88
N THR A 311 -13.20 -2.05 18.73
CA THR A 311 -12.73 -0.69 19.04
C THR A 311 -11.65 -0.31 18.01
N ALA A 312 -11.98 0.57 17.06
CA ALA A 312 -11.07 0.99 16.00
C ALA A 312 -10.15 2.15 16.43
N VAL A 313 -10.59 2.98 17.38
CA VAL A 313 -9.82 4.06 18.01
C VAL A 313 -10.11 4.03 19.50
N ASN A 314 -9.07 3.99 20.31
CA ASN A 314 -9.17 3.79 21.75
C ASN A 314 -8.34 4.81 22.52
N ASP A 315 -9.00 5.79 23.11
CA ASP A 315 -8.39 6.83 23.98
C ASP A 315 -7.21 7.57 23.34
N VAL A 316 -7.32 7.93 22.06
CA VAL A 316 -6.23 8.61 21.33
C VAL A 316 -6.18 10.08 21.73
N ASN A 317 -4.96 10.50 22.08
CA ASN A 317 -4.62 11.87 22.38
C ASN A 317 -3.54 12.35 21.42
N LEU A 318 -3.72 13.51 20.80
CA LEU A 318 -2.73 14.15 19.95
C LEU A 318 -2.86 15.68 20.00
N THR A 319 -1.75 16.34 19.80
CA THR A 319 -1.69 17.81 19.73
C THR A 319 -0.85 18.19 18.50
N LEU A 320 -1.33 19.16 17.73
CA LEU A 320 -0.64 19.70 16.55
C LEU A 320 -0.51 21.22 16.75
N HIS A 321 0.68 21.74 16.50
CA HIS A 321 0.99 23.17 16.65
C HIS A 321 1.00 23.86 15.29
N GLU A 322 0.88 25.17 15.28
CA GLU A 322 0.97 25.98 14.06
C GLU A 322 2.33 25.72 13.36
N GLY A 323 2.27 25.48 12.05
CA GLY A 323 3.44 25.22 11.23
C GLY A 323 4.16 23.90 11.51
N GLU A 324 3.58 22.98 12.31
CA GLU A 324 4.13 21.65 12.59
C GLU A 324 3.65 20.63 11.57
N ILE A 325 4.52 19.68 11.19
CA ILE A 325 4.14 18.46 10.46
C ILE A 325 4.18 17.29 11.43
N LEU A 326 3.02 16.73 11.74
CA LEU A 326 2.86 15.56 12.59
C LEU A 326 2.59 14.34 11.73
N GLY A 327 3.49 13.35 11.78
CA GLY A 327 3.33 12.07 11.10
C GLY A 327 2.47 11.10 11.92
N LEU A 328 1.64 10.31 11.24
CA LEU A 328 0.86 9.24 11.85
C LEU A 328 1.17 7.92 11.14
N ILE A 329 1.84 7.01 11.83
CA ILE A 329 2.25 5.71 11.30
C ILE A 329 1.58 4.57 12.06
N GLY A 330 1.60 3.37 11.48
CA GLY A 330 1.06 2.16 12.09
C GLY A 330 0.70 1.12 11.04
N PRO A 331 0.58 -0.16 11.39
CA PRO A 331 0.17 -1.21 10.46
C PRO A 331 -1.24 -0.98 9.90
N ASN A 332 -1.59 -1.74 8.88
CA ASN A 332 -2.95 -1.72 8.34
C ASN A 332 -3.94 -2.17 9.42
N GLY A 333 -5.05 -1.44 9.54
CA GLY A 333 -6.03 -1.68 10.61
C GLY A 333 -5.70 -1.04 11.96
N ALA A 334 -4.59 -0.31 12.10
CA ALA A 334 -4.25 0.42 13.33
C ALA A 334 -5.17 1.60 13.68
N GLY A 335 -6.13 1.94 12.80
CA GLY A 335 -7.11 3.01 13.05
C GLY A 335 -6.75 4.37 12.47
N LYS A 336 -5.68 4.50 11.68
CA LYS A 336 -5.19 5.77 11.10
C LYS A 336 -6.26 6.54 10.33
N THR A 337 -6.84 5.93 9.29
CA THR A 337 -7.90 6.54 8.47
C THR A 337 -9.15 6.86 9.30
N THR A 338 -9.49 6.01 10.29
CA THR A 338 -10.60 6.26 11.21
C THR A 338 -10.35 7.52 12.03
N ILE A 339 -9.13 7.76 12.52
CA ILE A 339 -8.76 8.99 13.22
C ILE A 339 -8.95 10.20 12.31
N PHE A 340 -8.52 10.11 11.05
CA PHE A 340 -8.69 11.18 10.06
C PHE A 340 -10.17 11.47 9.77
N ASP A 341 -10.99 10.42 9.65
CA ASP A 341 -12.44 10.57 9.44
C ASP A 341 -13.13 11.22 10.65
N LEU A 342 -12.68 10.90 11.86
CA LEU A 342 -13.15 11.53 13.09
C LEU A 342 -12.74 13.01 13.18
N ILE A 343 -11.45 13.32 12.90
CA ILE A 343 -10.94 14.70 12.94
C ILE A 343 -11.59 15.55 11.85
N SER A 344 -11.82 14.98 10.66
CA SER A 344 -12.49 15.71 9.56
C SER A 344 -14.02 15.79 9.69
N GLY A 345 -14.62 15.09 10.65
CA GLY A 345 -16.08 15.11 10.89
C GLY A 345 -16.88 14.26 9.91
N LEU A 346 -16.23 13.38 9.16
CA LEU A 346 -16.89 12.39 8.28
C LEU A 346 -17.50 11.25 9.10
N LEU A 347 -16.93 10.96 10.29
CA LEU A 347 -17.46 10.02 11.26
C LEU A 347 -17.73 10.73 12.60
N PRO A 348 -18.84 10.45 13.29
CA PRO A 348 -19.04 10.90 14.65
C PRO A 348 -18.19 10.09 15.63
N ALA A 349 -17.59 10.77 16.61
CA ALA A 349 -16.87 10.10 17.71
C ALA A 349 -17.86 9.48 18.71
N ASP A 350 -17.46 8.37 19.33
CA ASP A 350 -18.24 7.74 20.41
C ASP A 350 -17.78 8.27 21.78
N GLY A 351 -16.62 8.92 21.85
CA GLY A 351 -16.06 9.56 23.03
C GLY A 351 -14.87 10.45 22.70
N GLY A 352 -14.49 11.29 23.64
CA GLY A 352 -13.40 12.24 23.49
C GLY A 352 -13.84 13.62 23.01
N ARG A 353 -12.85 14.49 22.74
CA ARG A 353 -13.07 15.86 22.25
C ARG A 353 -12.05 16.22 21.17
N ILE A 354 -12.49 17.03 20.22
CA ILE A 354 -11.66 17.57 19.13
C ILE A 354 -11.79 19.09 19.17
N MET A 355 -10.65 19.75 19.42
CA MET A 355 -10.55 21.21 19.46
C MET A 355 -9.77 21.69 18.24
N LEU A 356 -10.33 22.58 17.43
CA LEU A 356 -9.66 23.20 16.29
C LEU A 356 -9.64 24.72 16.52
N ARG A 357 -8.45 25.33 16.53
CA ARG A 357 -8.25 26.76 16.83
C ARG A 357 -8.92 27.19 18.15
N GLY A 358 -8.89 26.31 19.17
CA GLY A 358 -9.53 26.54 20.46
C GLY A 358 -11.05 26.39 20.49
N ILE A 359 -11.68 25.99 19.39
CA ILE A 359 -13.13 25.77 19.27
C ILE A 359 -13.40 24.27 19.35
N ASP A 360 -14.37 23.86 20.19
CA ASP A 360 -14.83 22.47 20.24
C ASP A 360 -15.66 22.16 18.98
N VAL A 361 -15.12 21.27 18.15
CA VAL A 361 -15.71 20.86 16.87
C VAL A 361 -16.19 19.41 16.88
N THR A 362 -16.22 18.77 18.05
CA THR A 362 -16.47 17.32 18.19
C THR A 362 -17.73 16.87 17.45
N ASP A 363 -18.81 17.64 17.56
CA ASP A 363 -20.11 17.32 16.93
C ASP A 363 -20.34 18.04 15.58
N TRP A 364 -19.31 18.70 15.02
CA TRP A 364 -19.45 19.43 13.77
C TRP A 364 -19.25 18.52 12.55
N GLY A 365 -20.05 18.73 11.52
CA GLY A 365 -19.84 18.12 10.21
C GLY A 365 -18.61 18.69 9.47
N PRO A 366 -18.18 18.03 8.38
CA PRO A 366 -16.95 18.38 7.67
C PRO A 366 -17.00 19.79 7.05
N ASP A 367 -18.16 20.24 6.59
CA ASP A 367 -18.41 21.57 6.03
C ASP A 367 -18.06 22.70 7.01
N ARG A 368 -18.52 22.58 8.26
CA ARG A 368 -18.23 23.56 9.30
C ARG A 368 -16.77 23.56 9.73
N ARG A 369 -16.16 22.36 9.85
CA ARG A 369 -14.72 22.25 10.18
C ARG A 369 -13.86 22.84 9.07
N SER A 370 -14.21 22.59 7.82
CA SER A 370 -13.54 23.20 6.68
C SER A 370 -13.70 24.74 6.70
N ALA A 371 -14.86 25.27 7.09
CA ALA A 371 -15.09 26.70 7.16
C ALA A 371 -14.17 27.44 8.15
N ILE A 372 -13.64 26.76 9.17
CA ILE A 372 -12.70 27.32 10.14
C ILE A 372 -11.24 26.91 9.89
N GLY A 373 -10.94 26.36 8.70
CA GLY A 373 -9.58 26.13 8.23
C GLY A 373 -9.08 24.69 8.35
N LEU A 374 -9.96 23.67 8.36
CA LEU A 374 -9.54 22.27 8.23
C LEU A 374 -9.60 21.84 6.76
N GLY A 375 -8.46 21.61 6.13
CA GLY A 375 -8.32 21.03 4.79
C GLY A 375 -8.07 19.52 4.89
N ARG A 376 -8.54 18.75 3.89
CA ARG A 376 -8.24 17.33 3.75
C ARG A 376 -8.02 16.96 2.29
N SER A 377 -6.92 16.29 1.99
CA SER A 377 -6.70 15.53 0.76
C SER A 377 -7.13 14.07 1.00
N PHE A 378 -7.75 13.46 0.01
CA PHE A 378 -8.21 12.08 0.08
C PHE A 378 -7.24 11.14 -0.62
N GLN A 379 -7.25 9.86 -0.28
CA GLN A 379 -6.43 8.84 -0.91
C GLN A 379 -6.63 8.76 -2.44
N ASP A 380 -7.87 8.89 -2.91
CA ASP A 380 -8.18 9.10 -4.32
C ASP A 380 -8.33 10.59 -4.59
N ALA A 381 -7.52 11.17 -5.47
CA ALA A 381 -7.61 12.58 -5.85
C ALA A 381 -9.00 12.92 -6.39
N ARG A 382 -9.70 13.82 -5.68
CA ARG A 382 -11.06 14.26 -6.03
C ARG A 382 -11.02 15.51 -6.91
N ILE A 383 -10.45 15.36 -8.09
CA ILE A 383 -10.27 16.42 -9.08
C ILE A 383 -11.19 16.22 -10.27
N PHE A 384 -11.42 17.26 -11.04
CA PHE A 384 -12.29 17.26 -12.22
C PHE A 384 -11.46 16.99 -13.49
N PRO A 385 -11.52 15.76 -14.06
CA PRO A 385 -10.67 15.39 -15.19
C PRO A 385 -10.89 16.20 -16.47
N SER A 386 -12.09 16.76 -16.62
CA SER A 386 -12.51 17.58 -17.78
C SER A 386 -12.12 19.07 -17.68
N LEU A 387 -11.56 19.49 -16.55
CA LEU A 387 -11.05 20.84 -16.36
C LEU A 387 -9.54 20.87 -16.48
N THR A 388 -8.99 22.03 -16.82
CA THR A 388 -7.55 22.29 -16.80
C THR A 388 -7.01 22.35 -15.37
N VAL A 389 -5.69 22.32 -15.20
CA VAL A 389 -5.04 22.49 -13.90
C VAL A 389 -5.44 23.83 -13.27
N ALA A 390 -5.37 24.91 -14.04
CA ALA A 390 -5.73 26.24 -13.54
C ALA A 390 -7.20 26.33 -13.11
N GLU A 391 -8.13 25.74 -13.88
CA GLU A 391 -9.56 25.71 -13.55
C GLU A 391 -9.85 24.85 -12.30
N ASN A 392 -9.15 23.72 -12.13
CA ASN A 392 -9.28 22.92 -10.91
C ASN A 392 -8.84 23.71 -9.67
N ILE A 393 -7.69 24.39 -9.73
CA ILE A 393 -7.19 25.20 -8.60
C ILE A 393 -8.14 26.38 -8.34
N ALA A 394 -8.66 27.01 -9.38
CA ALA A 394 -9.65 28.10 -9.26
C ALA A 394 -10.92 27.66 -8.53
N LEU A 395 -11.40 26.42 -8.75
CA LEU A 395 -12.53 25.86 -7.97
C LEU A 395 -12.22 25.79 -6.47
N GLY A 396 -10.96 25.51 -6.09
CA GLY A 396 -10.55 25.56 -4.70
C GLY A 396 -10.68 26.94 -4.06
N LEU A 397 -10.61 28.02 -4.86
CA LEU A 397 -10.74 29.41 -4.42
C LEU A 397 -12.20 29.93 -4.40
N GLU A 398 -13.17 29.17 -4.93
CA GLU A 398 -14.56 29.64 -5.07
C GLU A 398 -15.18 30.11 -3.74
N ARG A 399 -14.82 29.50 -2.63
CA ARG A 399 -15.33 29.91 -1.30
C ARG A 399 -14.82 31.29 -0.86
N HIS A 400 -13.71 31.76 -1.38
CA HIS A 400 -13.07 33.03 -1.04
C HIS A 400 -13.49 34.18 -1.97
N LEU A 401 -14.41 33.94 -2.93
CA LEU A 401 -14.95 34.98 -3.79
C LEU A 401 -15.78 35.98 -2.98
N ASP A 402 -15.38 37.24 -3.00
CA ASP A 402 -16.06 38.34 -2.32
C ASP A 402 -17.43 38.67 -2.95
N THR A 403 -17.56 38.46 -4.26
CA THR A 403 -18.77 38.75 -5.02
C THR A 403 -19.33 37.50 -5.67
N ARG A 404 -20.53 37.08 -5.22
CA ARG A 404 -21.28 35.93 -5.75
C ARG A 404 -22.58 36.32 -6.46
N ASP A 405 -22.67 37.56 -6.92
CA ASP A 405 -23.85 38.05 -7.62
C ASP A 405 -23.83 37.67 -9.09
N HIS A 406 -24.69 36.74 -9.46
CA HIS A 406 -24.80 36.22 -10.84
C HIS A 406 -25.21 37.30 -11.84
N LEU A 407 -25.99 38.35 -11.40
CA LEU A 407 -26.36 39.47 -12.26
C LEU A 407 -25.17 40.40 -12.48
N ALA A 408 -24.35 40.63 -11.47
CA ALA A 408 -23.14 41.41 -11.56
C ALA A 408 -22.11 40.71 -12.45
N ALA A 409 -22.02 39.36 -12.41
CA ALA A 409 -21.18 38.57 -13.29
C ALA A 409 -21.64 38.66 -14.76
N LEU A 410 -22.95 38.54 -15.00
CA LEU A 410 -23.53 38.67 -16.35
C LEU A 410 -23.27 40.07 -16.98
N LEU A 411 -23.24 41.11 -16.14
CA LEU A 411 -23.02 42.50 -16.56
C LEU A 411 -21.53 42.89 -16.55
N ALA A 412 -20.61 41.96 -16.24
CA ALA A 412 -19.16 42.18 -16.15
C ALA A 412 -18.81 43.46 -15.35
N LEU A 413 -19.44 43.61 -14.16
CA LEU A 413 -19.22 44.79 -13.33
C LEU A 413 -17.74 44.84 -12.84
N PRO A 414 -17.15 46.03 -12.65
CA PRO A 414 -15.73 46.19 -12.29
C PRO A 414 -15.31 45.37 -11.07
N ALA A 415 -16.17 45.26 -10.05
CA ALA A 415 -15.88 44.46 -8.84
C ALA A 415 -15.72 42.96 -9.12
N ILE A 416 -16.44 42.40 -10.10
CA ILE A 416 -16.29 41.01 -10.51
C ILE A 416 -15.00 40.81 -11.30
N ILE A 417 -14.69 41.72 -12.23
CA ILE A 417 -13.47 41.65 -13.02
C ILE A 417 -12.23 41.73 -12.10
N GLU A 418 -12.30 42.54 -11.04
CA GLU A 418 -11.24 42.65 -10.04
C GLU A 418 -11.12 41.35 -9.22
N SER A 419 -12.23 40.80 -8.73
CA SER A 419 -12.26 39.51 -8.01
C SER A 419 -11.76 38.33 -8.88
N GLU A 420 -12.15 38.25 -10.16
CA GLU A 420 -11.64 37.22 -11.08
C GLU A 420 -10.13 37.38 -11.35
N ARG A 421 -9.64 38.60 -11.38
CA ARG A 421 -8.21 38.87 -11.55
C ARG A 421 -7.42 38.45 -10.33
N ASP A 422 -7.93 38.70 -9.12
CA ASP A 422 -7.29 38.29 -7.88
C ASP A 422 -7.25 36.75 -7.77
N VAL A 423 -8.33 36.06 -8.15
CA VAL A 423 -8.34 34.59 -8.28
C VAL A 423 -7.27 34.12 -9.27
N ALA A 424 -7.15 34.76 -10.45
CA ALA A 424 -6.16 34.37 -11.45
C ALA A 424 -4.72 34.52 -10.93
N TYR A 425 -4.41 35.60 -10.20
CA TYR A 425 -3.10 35.75 -9.55
C TYR A 425 -2.84 34.67 -8.51
N THR A 426 -3.79 34.40 -7.64
CA THR A 426 -3.65 33.35 -6.61
C THR A 426 -3.47 31.96 -7.24
N VAL A 427 -4.18 31.67 -8.35
CA VAL A 427 -4.00 30.43 -9.12
C VAL A 427 -2.58 30.33 -9.67
N ASP A 428 -2.05 31.42 -10.25
CA ASP A 428 -0.71 31.44 -10.81
C ASP A 428 0.37 31.29 -9.71
N ASP A 429 0.20 31.91 -8.54
CA ASP A 429 1.07 31.73 -7.37
C ASP A 429 1.06 30.27 -6.87
N LEU A 430 -0.12 29.63 -6.79
CA LEU A 430 -0.24 28.22 -6.40
C LEU A 430 0.38 27.28 -7.44
N ILE A 431 0.22 27.57 -8.73
CA ILE A 431 0.86 26.84 -9.82
C ILE A 431 2.39 26.94 -9.72
N GLU A 432 2.92 28.10 -9.36
CA GLU A 432 4.35 28.31 -9.13
C GLU A 432 4.83 27.57 -7.88
N LEU A 433 4.10 27.65 -6.77
CA LEU A 433 4.39 26.94 -5.53
C LEU A 433 4.49 25.43 -5.76
N MET A 434 3.58 24.87 -6.59
CA MET A 434 3.48 23.43 -6.86
C MET A 434 4.35 22.96 -8.04
N ASN A 435 5.12 23.84 -8.71
CA ASN A 435 5.88 23.56 -9.93
C ASN A 435 5.02 22.97 -11.07
N LEU A 436 3.80 23.49 -11.24
CA LEU A 436 2.83 23.03 -12.26
C LEU A 436 2.77 23.92 -13.52
N GLN A 437 3.70 24.86 -13.72
CA GLN A 437 3.65 25.84 -14.81
C GLN A 437 3.52 25.19 -16.20
N ALA A 438 4.25 24.08 -16.42
CA ALA A 438 4.21 23.35 -17.70
C ALA A 438 2.86 22.65 -17.96
N PHE A 439 2.00 22.54 -16.96
CA PHE A 439 0.72 21.82 -17.00
C PHE A 439 -0.50 22.75 -16.84
N ARG A 440 -0.29 24.06 -16.66
CA ARG A 440 -1.32 25.06 -16.33
C ARG A 440 -2.61 24.91 -17.14
N ASP A 441 -2.47 24.83 -18.47
CA ASP A 441 -3.59 24.81 -19.42
C ASP A 441 -3.91 23.38 -19.95
N LYS A 442 -3.28 22.33 -19.39
CA LYS A 442 -3.58 20.95 -19.72
C LYS A 442 -4.78 20.45 -18.93
N PHE A 443 -5.58 19.59 -19.58
CA PHE A 443 -6.65 18.90 -18.88
C PHE A 443 -6.06 17.92 -17.85
N VAL A 444 -6.69 17.83 -16.69
CA VAL A 444 -6.24 16.93 -15.62
C VAL A 444 -6.28 15.46 -16.07
N SER A 445 -7.19 15.10 -16.99
CA SER A 445 -7.23 13.75 -17.60
C SER A 445 -5.93 13.36 -18.34
N GLU A 446 -5.13 14.33 -18.79
CA GLU A 446 -3.88 14.10 -19.53
C GLU A 446 -2.65 13.95 -18.62
N LEU A 447 -2.81 14.19 -17.32
CA LEU A 447 -1.70 14.18 -16.35
C LEU A 447 -1.42 12.75 -15.84
N SER A 448 -0.15 12.53 -15.42
CA SER A 448 0.24 11.36 -14.64
C SER A 448 -0.49 11.32 -13.29
N THR A 449 -0.55 10.14 -12.66
CA THR A 449 -1.14 10.00 -11.31
C THR A 449 -0.47 10.93 -10.30
N GLY A 450 0.87 11.04 -10.33
CA GLY A 450 1.62 11.93 -9.45
C GLY A 450 1.28 13.40 -9.69
N SER A 451 1.25 13.84 -10.95
CA SER A 451 0.86 15.24 -11.27
C SER A 451 -0.57 15.56 -10.84
N ARG A 452 -1.52 14.59 -10.99
CA ARG A 452 -2.90 14.74 -10.48
C ARG A 452 -2.94 14.92 -8.97
N ARG A 453 -2.07 14.20 -8.25
CA ARG A 453 -1.95 14.30 -6.80
C ARG A 453 -1.46 15.68 -6.36
N ILE A 454 -0.51 16.25 -7.11
CA ILE A 454 -0.02 17.62 -6.86
C ILE A 454 -1.15 18.64 -7.13
N VAL A 455 -1.99 18.45 -8.15
CA VAL A 455 -3.17 19.30 -8.39
C VAL A 455 -4.18 19.21 -7.25
N ASP A 456 -4.48 18.01 -6.75
CA ASP A 456 -5.37 17.79 -5.58
C ASP A 456 -4.83 18.52 -4.34
N LEU A 457 -3.51 18.44 -4.11
CA LEU A 457 -2.85 19.17 -3.04
C LEU A 457 -2.94 20.68 -3.23
N ALA A 458 -2.76 21.19 -4.46
CA ALA A 458 -2.91 22.60 -4.79
C ALA A 458 -4.33 23.11 -4.49
N MET A 459 -5.37 22.32 -4.87
CA MET A 459 -6.77 22.64 -4.54
C MET A 459 -7.01 22.69 -3.03
N ALA A 460 -6.42 21.74 -2.28
CA ALA A 460 -6.56 21.70 -0.82
C ALA A 460 -5.89 22.93 -0.16
N ILE A 461 -4.75 23.38 -0.67
CA ILE A 461 -4.05 24.58 -0.20
C ILE A 461 -4.78 25.86 -0.62
N ALA A 462 -5.42 25.89 -1.79
CA ALA A 462 -6.23 27.03 -2.25
C ALA A 462 -7.33 27.41 -1.26
N HIS A 463 -7.75 26.49 -0.41
CA HIS A 463 -8.70 26.75 0.68
C HIS A 463 -8.11 27.52 1.87
N ASP A 464 -6.81 27.87 1.84
CA ASP A 464 -6.09 28.51 2.96
C ASP A 464 -6.30 27.76 4.29
N PRO A 465 -5.95 26.47 4.35
CA PRO A 465 -6.19 25.67 5.55
C PRO A 465 -5.19 26.02 6.65
N ALA A 466 -5.70 26.18 7.88
CA ALA A 466 -4.85 26.27 9.07
C ALA A 466 -4.26 24.90 9.46
N VAL A 467 -5.02 23.83 9.18
CA VAL A 467 -4.61 22.43 9.35
C VAL A 467 -4.95 21.67 8.08
N LEU A 468 -3.96 21.00 7.49
CA LEU A 468 -4.11 20.15 6.33
C LEU A 468 -3.90 18.68 6.72
N ILE A 469 -4.89 17.84 6.43
CA ILE A 469 -4.84 16.40 6.64
C ILE A 469 -4.52 15.71 5.31
N LEU A 470 -3.43 14.93 5.27
CA LEU A 470 -2.93 14.22 4.09
C LEU A 470 -2.97 12.71 4.32
N ASP A 471 -3.80 12.01 3.56
CA ASP A 471 -3.99 10.55 3.66
C ASP A 471 -3.23 9.86 2.52
N GLU A 472 -2.08 9.26 2.85
CA GLU A 472 -1.17 8.55 1.94
C GLU A 472 -0.87 9.35 0.64
N PRO A 473 -0.32 10.58 0.75
CA PRO A 473 -0.09 11.42 -0.42
C PRO A 473 0.87 10.82 -1.45
N SER A 474 1.72 9.85 -1.09
CA SER A 474 2.62 9.14 -2.00
C SER A 474 1.98 7.91 -2.68
N SER A 475 0.77 7.51 -2.29
CA SER A 475 0.14 6.29 -2.79
C SER A 475 -0.11 6.35 -4.31
N GLY A 476 0.36 5.33 -5.05
CA GLY A 476 0.20 5.24 -6.50
C GLY A 476 1.09 6.17 -7.33
N ILE A 477 2.05 6.84 -6.70
CA ILE A 477 3.02 7.72 -7.36
C ILE A 477 4.32 6.97 -7.66
N ALA A 478 5.00 7.30 -8.77
CA ALA A 478 6.31 6.74 -9.08
C ALA A 478 7.37 7.22 -8.09
N GLN A 479 8.35 6.37 -7.76
CA GLN A 479 9.36 6.65 -6.73
C GLN A 479 10.07 8.00 -6.90
N ARG A 480 10.41 8.42 -8.13
CA ARG A 480 11.02 9.74 -8.40
C ARG A 480 10.10 10.91 -8.05
N GLU A 481 8.79 10.74 -8.23
CA GLU A 481 7.79 11.75 -7.88
C GLU A 481 7.59 11.78 -6.36
N THR A 482 7.66 10.62 -5.67
CA THR A 482 7.63 10.52 -4.21
C THR A 482 8.81 11.23 -3.56
N GLU A 483 10.02 11.08 -4.10
CA GLU A 483 11.21 11.81 -3.64
C GLU A 483 11.07 13.34 -3.75
N ALA A 484 10.32 13.83 -4.74
CA ALA A 484 10.04 15.25 -4.90
C ALA A 484 8.93 15.77 -3.96
N LEU A 485 8.07 14.88 -3.45
CA LEU A 485 6.94 15.24 -2.60
C LEU A 485 7.39 15.77 -1.22
N GLY A 486 8.43 15.18 -0.63
CA GLY A 486 8.97 15.63 0.67
C GLY A 486 9.40 17.10 0.67
N PRO A 487 10.33 17.52 -0.22
CA PRO A 487 10.69 18.92 -0.39
C PRO A 487 9.49 19.83 -0.68
N LEU A 488 8.50 19.36 -1.45
CA LEU A 488 7.29 20.12 -1.75
C LEU A 488 6.45 20.38 -0.48
N LEU A 489 6.21 19.36 0.35
CA LEU A 489 5.47 19.50 1.62
C LEU A 489 6.18 20.47 2.57
N LYS A 490 7.51 20.39 2.68
CA LYS A 490 8.29 21.36 3.48
C LYS A 490 8.22 22.77 2.92
N ARG A 491 8.21 22.93 1.61
CA ARG A 491 8.05 24.25 0.95
C ARG A 491 6.65 24.82 1.25
N ILE A 492 5.58 24.02 1.11
CA ILE A 492 4.22 24.45 1.45
C ILE A 492 4.16 24.86 2.92
N GLN A 493 4.67 24.05 3.85
CA GLN A 493 4.74 24.38 5.28
C GLN A 493 5.41 25.74 5.51
N SER A 494 6.59 25.96 4.91
CA SER A 494 7.36 27.18 5.13
C SER A 494 6.72 28.44 4.52
N GLU A 495 6.02 28.32 3.39
CA GLU A 495 5.40 29.46 2.71
C GLU A 495 4.01 29.78 3.25
N THR A 496 3.23 28.79 3.70
CA THR A 496 1.85 28.97 4.18
C THR A 496 1.72 28.95 5.70
N ASN A 497 2.74 28.50 6.42
CA ASN A 497 2.69 28.20 7.87
C ASN A 497 1.53 27.23 8.26
N CYS A 498 1.01 26.46 7.30
CA CYS A 498 -0.04 25.47 7.51
C CYS A 498 0.48 24.31 8.35
N ALA A 499 -0.23 23.94 9.41
CA ALA A 499 0.04 22.73 10.16
C ALA A 499 -0.44 21.51 9.37
N MET A 500 0.33 20.41 9.38
CA MET A 500 -0.02 19.21 8.61
C MET A 500 -0.10 17.99 9.49
N LEU A 501 -1.14 17.17 9.30
CA LEU A 501 -1.24 15.83 9.85
C LEU A 501 -1.19 14.83 8.70
N VAL A 502 -0.14 13.99 8.66
CA VAL A 502 0.19 13.16 7.50
C VAL A 502 0.16 11.69 7.87
N ILE A 503 -0.66 10.89 7.20
CA ILE A 503 -0.53 9.42 7.21
C ILE A 503 0.34 9.03 6.03
N GLU A 504 1.36 8.24 6.28
CA GLU A 504 2.22 7.67 5.25
C GLU A 504 2.70 6.27 5.61
N HIS A 505 2.91 5.47 4.57
CA HIS A 505 3.54 4.15 4.67
C HIS A 505 5.00 4.18 4.17
N ASP A 506 5.36 5.20 3.39
CA ASP A 506 6.74 5.46 2.97
C ASP A 506 7.50 6.06 4.15
N MET A 507 8.24 5.21 4.87
CA MET A 507 9.02 5.63 6.06
C MET A 507 10.05 6.71 5.75
N PRO A 508 10.79 6.66 4.62
CA PRO A 508 11.66 7.75 4.19
C PRO A 508 10.96 9.08 4.07
N LEU A 509 9.83 9.10 3.37
CA LEU A 509 9.08 10.33 3.19
C LEU A 509 8.62 10.89 4.52
N ILE A 510 7.92 10.07 5.34
CA ILE A 510 7.34 10.55 6.60
C ILE A 510 8.41 11.00 7.60
N THR A 511 9.56 10.29 7.69
CA THR A 511 10.66 10.67 8.58
C THR A 511 11.38 11.93 8.12
N SER A 512 11.45 12.18 6.81
CA SER A 512 12.11 13.38 6.25
C SER A 512 11.28 14.65 6.41
N VAL A 513 9.94 14.52 6.48
CA VAL A 513 9.05 15.69 6.52
C VAL A 513 8.51 15.99 7.92
N SER A 514 8.33 15.00 8.78
CA SER A 514 7.69 15.17 10.08
C SER A 514 8.61 15.81 11.11
N ASP A 515 8.04 16.66 11.96
CA ASP A 515 8.70 17.20 13.14
C ASP A 515 8.54 16.23 14.33
N GLN A 516 7.39 15.56 14.42
CA GLN A 516 7.11 14.46 15.33
C GLN A 516 6.33 13.36 14.59
N ILE A 517 6.41 12.14 15.11
CA ILE A 517 5.64 10.99 14.61
C ILE A 517 4.89 10.33 15.77
N ILE A 518 3.62 9.99 15.52
CA ILE A 518 2.80 9.13 16.38
C ILE A 518 2.73 7.74 15.74
N ALA A 519 3.14 6.72 16.49
CA ALA A 519 2.95 5.33 16.11
C ALA A 519 1.67 4.78 16.77
N LEU A 520 0.83 4.16 15.95
CA LEU A 520 -0.44 3.54 16.36
C LEU A 520 -0.39 2.03 16.22
N GLU A 521 -1.00 1.34 17.17
CA GLU A 521 -1.28 -0.09 17.12
C GLU A 521 -2.66 -0.38 17.71
N LEU A 522 -3.47 -1.17 17.01
CA LEU A 522 -4.81 -1.60 17.46
C LEU A 522 -5.66 -0.45 18.02
N GLY A 523 -5.63 0.70 17.38
CA GLY A 523 -6.41 1.88 17.75
C GLY A 523 -5.84 2.73 18.88
N SER A 524 -4.68 2.39 19.44
CA SER A 524 -4.05 3.09 20.55
C SER A 524 -2.67 3.66 20.17
N VAL A 525 -2.24 4.72 20.84
CA VAL A 525 -0.90 5.31 20.66
C VAL A 525 0.14 4.45 21.38
N VAL A 526 1.13 3.96 20.64
CA VAL A 526 2.28 3.20 21.16
C VAL A 526 3.38 4.15 21.63
N LEU A 527 3.70 5.14 20.79
CA LEU A 527 4.77 6.10 21.02
C LEU A 527 4.48 7.40 20.24
N GLN A 528 4.86 8.52 20.81
CA GLN A 528 4.97 9.81 20.12
C GLN A 528 6.33 10.42 20.46
N ASP A 529 7.15 10.69 19.46
CA ASP A 529 8.50 11.25 19.61
C ASP A 529 9.00 11.82 18.27
N VAL A 530 10.24 12.31 18.26
CA VAL A 530 10.93 12.69 17.01
C VAL A 530 11.10 11.47 16.10
N PRO A 531 11.13 11.66 14.77
CA PRO A 531 11.15 10.56 13.80
C PRO A 531 12.21 9.50 14.08
N GLU A 532 13.44 9.90 14.42
CA GLU A 532 14.57 9.00 14.65
C GLU A 532 14.33 8.03 15.82
N ASN A 533 13.64 8.50 16.87
CA ASN A 533 13.33 7.67 18.04
C ASN A 533 12.19 6.70 17.72
N VAL A 534 11.16 7.16 17.01
CA VAL A 534 9.98 6.33 16.71
C VAL A 534 10.34 5.17 15.81
N VAL A 535 11.13 5.39 14.75
CA VAL A 535 11.48 4.32 13.79
C VAL A 535 12.46 3.30 14.36
N THR A 536 13.15 3.64 15.45
CA THR A 536 14.11 2.74 16.11
C THR A 536 13.54 2.07 17.37
N ASP A 537 12.36 2.49 17.85
CA ASP A 537 11.74 1.92 19.06
C ASP A 537 11.30 0.45 18.80
N PRO A 538 11.77 -0.49 19.65
CA PRO A 538 11.46 -1.91 19.48
C PRO A 538 9.95 -2.22 19.47
N ARG A 539 9.13 -1.45 20.19
CA ARG A 539 7.66 -1.64 20.22
C ARG A 539 7.03 -1.26 18.89
N VAL A 540 7.50 -0.16 18.29
CA VAL A 540 7.03 0.29 16.98
C VAL A 540 7.46 -0.71 15.91
N VAL A 541 8.72 -1.15 15.92
CA VAL A 541 9.22 -2.19 15.02
C VAL A 541 8.43 -3.49 15.18
N ALA A 542 8.16 -3.92 16.42
CA ALA A 542 7.38 -5.12 16.71
C ALA A 542 5.93 -5.02 16.20
N SER A 543 5.28 -3.85 16.30
CA SER A 543 3.92 -3.65 15.79
C SER A 543 3.81 -3.82 14.28
N TYR A 544 4.86 -3.48 13.54
CA TYR A 544 4.97 -3.72 12.10
C TYR A 544 5.38 -5.16 11.76
N LEU A 545 6.14 -5.83 12.64
CA LEU A 545 6.63 -7.19 12.44
C LEU A 545 5.70 -8.27 13.02
N GLY A 546 4.66 -7.89 13.84
CA GLY A 546 3.68 -8.81 14.42
C GLY A 546 4.27 -9.81 15.44
N GLY A 547 5.36 -9.45 16.09
CA GLY A 547 5.98 -10.29 17.11
C GLY A 547 5.30 -10.10 18.47
N ASP A 548 4.83 -11.19 19.09
CA ASP A 548 4.53 -11.19 20.52
C ASP A 548 5.75 -10.64 21.29
N ALA A 549 5.54 -9.66 22.13
CA ALA A 549 6.60 -9.07 22.99
C ALA A 549 7.36 -10.11 23.83
N SER A 550 6.84 -11.33 23.94
CA SER A 550 7.48 -12.48 24.58
C SER A 550 8.68 -13.06 23.82
N VAL A 551 8.77 -12.84 22.49
CA VAL A 551 9.89 -13.33 21.67
C VAL A 551 11.10 -12.37 21.76
N ILE A 552 10.84 -11.07 21.89
CA ILE A 552 11.88 -10.04 21.98
C ILE A 552 12.60 -10.07 23.34
N GLN A 553 11.90 -10.45 24.44
CA GLN A 553 12.54 -10.59 25.76
C GLN A 553 13.46 -11.81 25.90
N ARG A 554 13.35 -12.81 25.00
CA ARG A 554 14.24 -13.99 25.01
C ARG A 554 15.57 -13.77 24.32
N SER A 555 15.69 -12.80 23.44
CA SER A 555 16.94 -12.49 22.72
C SER A 555 17.83 -11.46 23.42
N GLY A 556 17.36 -10.80 24.49
CA GLY A 556 18.12 -9.81 25.26
C GLY A 556 18.82 -10.33 26.53
N ALA A 557 18.69 -11.61 26.90
CA ALA A 557 19.28 -12.18 28.11
C ALA A 557 20.26 -13.31 27.79
N GLY A 558 21.40 -12.96 27.25
CA GLY A 558 22.51 -13.89 26.99
C GLY A 558 23.86 -13.21 27.16
N SER A 559 24.33 -13.12 28.38
CA SER A 559 25.72 -13.30 28.81
C SER A 559 26.08 -12.46 30.04
N THR A 560 26.04 -13.05 31.21
CA THR A 560 27.13 -12.97 32.18
C THR A 560 27.02 -14.21 33.04
N GLY A 561 27.94 -15.14 32.77
CA GLY A 561 28.15 -16.28 33.61
C GLY A 561 28.91 -15.87 34.86
N THR A 562 28.50 -16.39 36.01
CA THR A 562 29.44 -16.65 37.10
C THR A 562 28.97 -17.91 37.84
N SER A 563 29.82 -18.90 37.75
CA SER A 563 29.81 -20.14 38.52
C SER A 563 29.98 -19.88 40.01
N ALA A 564 29.16 -20.50 40.85
CA ALA A 564 29.54 -20.83 42.22
C ALA A 564 28.81 -22.10 42.63
N THR A 565 29.59 -23.16 42.72
CA THR A 565 29.39 -24.40 43.44
C THR A 565 29.18 -24.15 44.96
N THR A 566 28.24 -24.87 45.60
CA THR A 566 28.48 -25.69 46.80
C THR A 566 27.16 -26.25 47.36
N SER A 567 27.03 -27.51 47.33
CA SER A 567 27.02 -28.53 48.39
C SER A 567 25.82 -28.59 49.35
N SER A 568 25.16 -29.73 49.26
CA SER A 568 24.68 -30.67 50.31
C SER A 568 23.86 -30.17 51.50
N GLY A 569 22.73 -30.86 51.72
CA GLY A 569 22.01 -30.81 52.99
C GLY A 569 20.71 -31.62 52.99
N ARG A 570 20.84 -32.90 53.16
CA ARG A 570 19.78 -33.91 53.42
C ARG A 570 19.22 -33.74 54.85
N ARG A 571 17.87 -33.78 55.05
CA ARG A 571 17.16 -34.43 56.21
C ARG A 571 15.65 -34.17 56.04
N ARG A 572 14.91 -35.14 55.82
CA ARG A 572 14.14 -36.17 56.56
C ARG A 572 13.21 -35.63 57.65
N SER A 573 12.00 -36.13 57.53
CA SER A 573 10.96 -36.47 58.54
C SER A 573 10.10 -35.29 59.00
N SER A 574 8.80 -35.39 59.26
CA SER A 574 7.85 -36.49 59.45
C SER A 574 6.50 -35.87 59.84
N LYS A 575 5.42 -36.50 59.39
CA LYS A 575 4.15 -36.73 60.12
C LYS A 575 3.42 -35.63 60.89
N GLY A 576 2.10 -35.59 60.64
CA GLY A 576 1.05 -35.35 61.66
C GLY A 576 -0.12 -34.58 61.02
N SER A 577 -1.14 -35.21 60.48
CA SER A 577 -2.45 -35.56 61.05
C SER A 577 -3.22 -34.43 61.74
N GLY A 578 -4.41 -34.16 61.25
CA GLY A 578 -5.57 -33.95 62.10
C GLY A 578 -6.28 -32.60 61.96
N SER A 579 -7.37 -32.66 61.45
CA SER A 579 -8.75 -32.21 61.64
C SER A 579 -9.31 -31.48 60.44
#